data_b736bd6b02dce4cd726aeb7dfb35f367
#
_entry.id   b736bd6b02dce4cd726aeb7dfb35f367
#
_cell.length_a   1.000
_cell.length_b   1.000
_cell.length_c   1.000
_cell.angle_alpha   90.00
_cell.angle_beta   90.00
_cell.angle_gamma   90.00
#
_symmetry.space_group_name_H-M   'P 1'
#
loop_
_entity.id
_entity.type
_entity.pdbx_description
1 polymer ?
#
loop_
_entity_poly.entity_id
_entity_poly.type
_entity_poly.pdbx_seq_one_letter_code
_entity_poly.pdbx_strand_id
1 'polypeptide(L)'
;MRITRALVTGGAGFIGSHIVDELVSKGVETYVIDNLSTGTLDNLAQHKASGLLHFMAGDAREVEELLHDTSIDVVFHEAAIASVPKSVSHPLLVHDVNVNMTLQLLNYCVKAGVKRFVFASSAAVYGVLEGRATEDMACRPNSPYGAGKLAVEDYLHAYRRTYGLETVMLRYFNVYGPRQRYSDYSGVITIFINKLLEGGRPVIFGDGLQVRDFVHVDDIVQANMLAMESANAVGEMFNVASGRATSILELVRIVKELVGAKGIEHQFTPPRPGDTKFGLASMDKIRAVLGYDPKVEMQGGLKGV
;
A
#
# COMPACT_ATOMS: atom_id res chain seq x y z
N MET A 1 13.13 12.68 -15.79
CA MET A 1 12.25 13.86 -15.55
C MET A 1 12.67 14.52 -14.24
N ARG A 2 12.75 15.87 -14.17
CA ARG A 2 12.98 16.53 -12.87
C ARG A 2 11.62 16.70 -12.20
N ILE A 3 11.43 16.07 -11.04
CA ILE A 3 10.25 16.21 -10.18
C ILE A 3 10.58 17.30 -9.15
N THR A 4 9.74 18.30 -9.06
CA THR A 4 9.87 19.41 -8.11
C THR A 4 8.70 19.46 -7.14
N ARG A 5 7.52 19.01 -7.57
CA ARG A 5 6.29 19.03 -6.77
C ARG A 5 5.56 17.70 -6.88
N ALA A 6 5.23 17.13 -5.74
CA ALA A 6 4.49 15.88 -5.63
C ALA A 6 3.20 16.07 -4.82
N LEU A 7 2.14 15.37 -5.21
CA LEU A 7 0.94 15.18 -4.41
C LEU A 7 0.91 13.77 -3.84
N VAL A 8 0.69 13.63 -2.54
CA VAL A 8 0.43 12.33 -1.89
C VAL A 8 -0.97 12.35 -1.29
N THR A 9 -1.91 11.64 -1.89
CA THR A 9 -3.23 11.44 -1.28
C THR A 9 -3.14 10.33 -0.25
N GLY A 10 -3.77 10.49 0.91
CA GLY A 10 -3.58 9.57 2.04
C GLY A 10 -2.19 9.71 2.69
N GLY A 11 -1.54 10.87 2.52
CA GLY A 11 -0.17 11.11 2.97
C GLY A 11 0.00 11.23 4.49
N ALA A 12 -1.07 11.35 5.27
CA ALA A 12 -1.02 11.25 6.73
C ALA A 12 -1.23 9.81 7.25
N GLY A 13 -1.49 8.86 6.33
CA GLY A 13 -1.68 7.44 6.61
C GLY A 13 -0.36 6.67 6.81
N PHE A 14 -0.47 5.35 6.93
CA PHE A 14 0.67 4.46 7.14
C PHE A 14 1.71 4.57 6.00
N ILE A 15 1.38 4.13 4.78
CA ILE A 15 2.33 4.10 3.67
C ILE A 15 2.62 5.52 3.18
N GLY A 16 1.56 6.32 2.98
CA GLY A 16 1.70 7.67 2.43
C GLY A 16 2.65 8.57 3.22
N SER A 17 2.65 8.47 4.56
CA SER A 17 3.55 9.29 5.39
C SER A 17 5.04 8.94 5.23
N HIS A 18 5.37 7.68 4.94
CA HIS A 18 6.75 7.28 4.63
C HIS A 18 7.17 7.75 3.23
N ILE A 19 6.24 7.78 2.26
CA ILE A 19 6.49 8.38 0.93
C ILE A 19 6.75 9.89 1.09
N VAL A 20 5.96 10.58 1.93
CA VAL A 20 6.17 12.00 2.26
C VAL A 20 7.54 12.23 2.86
N ASP A 21 7.97 11.39 3.81
CA ASP A 21 9.30 11.48 4.43
C ASP A 21 10.41 11.45 3.38
N GLU A 22 10.34 10.51 2.46
CA GLU A 22 11.36 10.36 1.42
C GLU A 22 11.33 11.53 0.41
N LEU A 23 10.15 11.98 0.00
CA LEU A 23 10.02 13.11 -0.93
C LEU A 23 10.60 14.40 -0.34
N VAL A 24 10.25 14.71 0.92
CA VAL A 24 10.77 15.89 1.63
C VAL A 24 12.28 15.78 1.82
N SER A 25 12.80 14.60 2.15
CA SER A 25 14.24 14.36 2.29
C SER A 25 15.02 14.60 0.99
N LYS A 26 14.38 14.31 -0.16
CA LYS A 26 14.91 14.58 -1.50
C LYS A 26 14.75 16.04 -1.94
N GLY A 27 14.19 16.91 -1.11
CA GLY A 27 13.94 18.32 -1.44
C GLY A 27 12.77 18.54 -2.40
N VAL A 28 11.84 17.59 -2.50
CA VAL A 28 10.62 17.71 -3.30
C VAL A 28 9.55 18.44 -2.50
N GLU A 29 8.98 19.51 -3.04
CA GLU A 29 7.85 20.22 -2.46
C GLU A 29 6.63 19.28 -2.51
N THR A 30 6.13 18.91 -1.33
CA THR A 30 5.18 17.80 -1.16
C THR A 30 3.84 18.30 -0.62
N TYR A 31 2.81 18.10 -1.40
CA TYR A 31 1.42 18.38 -1.07
C TYR A 31 0.74 17.11 -0.58
N VAL A 32 0.02 17.20 0.52
CA VAL A 32 -0.70 16.06 1.11
C VAL A 32 -2.18 16.39 1.21
N ILE A 33 -3.03 15.54 0.64
CA ILE A 33 -4.48 15.56 0.87
C ILE A 33 -4.84 14.32 1.67
N ASP A 34 -5.41 14.52 2.87
CA ASP A 34 -5.86 13.45 3.75
C ASP A 34 -7.05 13.90 4.61
N ASN A 35 -8.09 13.11 4.69
CA ASN A 35 -9.26 13.40 5.53
C ASN A 35 -9.12 12.90 6.96
N LEU A 36 -7.95 12.37 7.33
CA LEU A 36 -7.60 11.84 8.65
C LEU A 36 -8.53 10.72 9.16
N SER A 37 -9.23 10.03 8.27
CA SER A 37 -10.10 8.91 8.64
C SER A 37 -9.33 7.74 9.27
N THR A 38 -8.08 7.54 8.84
CA THR A 38 -7.15 6.54 9.40
C THR A 38 -5.76 7.13 9.65
N GLY A 39 -5.41 8.21 8.99
CA GLY A 39 -4.17 8.96 9.15
C GLY A 39 -4.13 9.81 10.42
N THR A 40 -2.97 10.39 10.70
CA THR A 40 -2.77 11.36 11.79
C THR A 40 -1.71 12.38 11.42
N LEU A 41 -1.88 13.63 11.86
CA LEU A 41 -0.89 14.69 11.67
C LEU A 41 0.44 14.42 12.38
N ASP A 42 0.44 13.54 13.39
CA ASP A 42 1.66 13.13 14.08
C ASP A 42 2.65 12.44 13.13
N ASN A 43 2.15 11.72 12.15
CA ASN A 43 2.97 11.07 11.11
C ASN A 43 3.73 12.08 10.24
N LEU A 44 3.30 13.34 10.20
CA LEU A 44 3.88 14.41 9.40
C LEU A 44 4.63 15.46 10.25
N ALA A 45 4.61 15.30 11.58
CA ALA A 45 5.07 16.34 12.52
C ALA A 45 6.52 16.77 12.29
N GLN A 46 7.39 15.83 11.91
CA GLN A 46 8.82 16.07 11.67
C GLN A 46 9.10 17.04 10.49
N HIS A 47 8.15 17.21 9.58
CA HIS A 47 8.31 18.05 8.40
C HIS A 47 7.60 19.41 8.48
N LYS A 48 6.91 19.71 9.58
CA LYS A 48 6.18 20.98 9.77
C LYS A 48 7.05 22.23 9.56
N ALA A 49 8.33 22.15 9.91
CA ALA A 49 9.27 23.25 9.79
C ALA A 49 10.10 23.24 8.50
N SER A 50 9.93 22.26 7.62
CA SER A 50 10.76 22.09 6.41
C SER A 50 10.51 23.16 5.34
N GLY A 51 9.33 23.78 5.35
CA GLY A 51 8.87 24.65 4.25
C GLY A 51 8.54 23.92 2.95
N LEU A 52 8.70 22.57 2.92
CA LEU A 52 8.45 21.73 1.76
C LEU A 52 7.15 20.92 1.87
N LEU A 53 6.54 20.85 3.06
CA LEU A 53 5.32 20.09 3.28
C LEU A 53 4.10 21.03 3.38
N HIS A 54 3.10 20.75 2.54
CA HIS A 54 1.81 21.44 2.53
C HIS A 54 0.70 20.44 2.80
N PHE A 55 0.10 20.51 3.99
CA PHE A 55 -1.00 19.63 4.36
C PHE A 55 -2.36 20.30 4.13
N MET A 56 -3.26 19.60 3.47
CA MET A 56 -4.64 20.00 3.22
C MET A 56 -5.57 18.94 3.77
N ALA A 57 -6.38 19.31 4.77
CA ALA A 57 -7.41 18.43 5.33
C ALA A 57 -8.60 18.39 4.37
N GLY A 58 -8.88 17.21 3.78
CA GLY A 58 -9.99 17.06 2.85
C GLY A 58 -9.99 15.70 2.16
N ASP A 59 -11.00 15.49 1.35
CA ASP A 59 -11.13 14.31 0.49
C ASP A 59 -10.40 14.54 -0.84
N ALA A 60 -9.77 13.51 -1.40
CA ALA A 60 -9.07 13.65 -2.68
C ALA A 60 -10.02 13.97 -3.87
N ARG A 61 -11.34 13.86 -3.67
CA ARG A 61 -12.34 14.36 -4.63
C ARG A 61 -12.36 15.90 -4.74
N GLU A 62 -11.90 16.58 -3.69
CA GLU A 62 -11.86 18.05 -3.60
C GLU A 62 -10.53 18.61 -4.11
N VAL A 63 -9.76 17.82 -4.84
CA VAL A 63 -8.38 18.16 -5.27
C VAL A 63 -8.30 19.47 -6.07
N GLU A 64 -9.28 19.76 -6.93
CA GLU A 64 -9.32 21.01 -7.70
C GLU A 64 -9.44 22.25 -6.78
N GLU A 65 -10.25 22.15 -5.72
CA GLU A 65 -10.45 23.23 -4.75
C GLU A 65 -9.26 23.36 -3.80
N LEU A 66 -8.69 22.24 -3.36
CA LEU A 66 -7.60 22.22 -2.38
C LEU A 66 -6.27 22.68 -2.96
N LEU A 67 -5.97 22.33 -4.21
CA LEU A 67 -4.70 22.68 -4.86
C LEU A 67 -4.75 24.03 -5.62
N HIS A 68 -5.95 24.54 -5.94
CA HIS A 68 -6.13 25.73 -6.78
C HIS A 68 -5.24 25.68 -8.03
N ASP A 69 -4.39 26.71 -8.24
CA ASP A 69 -3.49 26.82 -9.38
C ASP A 69 -2.12 26.16 -9.17
N THR A 70 -2.00 25.27 -8.17
CA THR A 70 -0.72 24.60 -7.87
C THR A 70 -0.41 23.54 -8.90
N SER A 71 0.70 23.71 -9.64
CA SER A 71 1.15 22.69 -10.59
C SER A 71 1.80 21.52 -9.87
N ILE A 72 1.38 20.30 -10.19
CA ILE A 72 1.91 19.04 -9.63
C ILE A 72 2.60 18.26 -10.75
N ASP A 73 3.81 17.75 -10.51
CA ASP A 73 4.53 16.92 -11.47
C ASP A 73 4.11 15.44 -11.37
N VAL A 74 3.95 14.94 -10.14
CA VAL A 74 3.64 13.54 -9.87
C VAL A 74 2.60 13.39 -8.74
N VAL A 75 1.70 12.42 -8.89
CA VAL A 75 0.74 12.02 -7.86
C VAL A 75 1.06 10.62 -7.38
N PHE A 76 1.16 10.45 -6.05
CA PHE A 76 1.14 9.16 -5.36
C PHE A 76 -0.24 8.97 -4.75
N HIS A 77 -0.98 8.00 -5.25
CA HIS A 77 -2.35 7.77 -4.81
C HIS A 77 -2.43 6.60 -3.83
N GLU A 78 -2.31 6.94 -2.52
CA GLU A 78 -2.36 5.98 -1.40
C GLU A 78 -3.72 6.02 -0.68
N ALA A 79 -4.53 7.08 -0.86
CA ALA A 79 -5.83 7.21 -0.24
C ALA A 79 -6.79 6.09 -0.68
N ALA A 80 -7.23 5.26 0.25
CA ALA A 80 -8.16 4.16 -0.01
C ALA A 80 -8.75 3.61 1.29
N ILE A 81 -9.89 2.94 1.18
CA ILE A 81 -10.34 1.99 2.20
C ILE A 81 -9.70 0.64 1.90
N ALA A 82 -8.60 0.30 2.60
CA ALA A 82 -7.78 -0.88 2.33
C ALA A 82 -8.24 -2.15 3.11
N SER A 83 -9.51 -2.21 3.53
CA SER A 83 -10.07 -3.32 4.32
C SER A 83 -10.91 -4.25 3.45
N VAL A 84 -10.44 -5.49 3.25
CA VAL A 84 -11.22 -6.53 2.57
C VAL A 84 -12.53 -6.82 3.31
N PRO A 85 -12.57 -7.05 4.65
CA PRO A 85 -13.82 -7.25 5.36
C PRO A 85 -14.81 -6.08 5.23
N LYS A 86 -14.32 -4.83 5.31
CA LYS A 86 -15.16 -3.65 5.11
C LYS A 86 -15.73 -3.58 3.69
N SER A 87 -14.97 -4.02 2.69
CA SER A 87 -15.47 -4.07 1.30
C SER A 87 -16.59 -5.08 1.10
N VAL A 88 -16.59 -6.18 1.87
CA VAL A 88 -17.65 -7.18 1.84
C VAL A 88 -18.91 -6.65 2.53
N SER A 89 -18.78 -6.00 3.69
CA SER A 89 -19.92 -5.47 4.45
C SER A 89 -20.49 -4.15 3.86
N HIS A 90 -19.65 -3.34 3.20
CA HIS A 90 -20.02 -2.03 2.65
C HIS A 90 -19.45 -1.82 1.24
N PRO A 91 -19.84 -2.66 0.25
CA PRO A 91 -19.18 -2.66 -1.07
C PRO A 91 -19.35 -1.34 -1.83
N LEU A 92 -20.52 -0.70 -1.75
CA LEU A 92 -20.78 0.58 -2.44
C LEU A 92 -19.91 1.71 -1.88
N LEU A 93 -19.75 1.79 -0.55
CA LEU A 93 -18.87 2.77 0.08
C LEU A 93 -17.41 2.59 -0.37
N VAL A 94 -16.93 1.33 -0.36
CA VAL A 94 -15.56 1.05 -0.75
C VAL A 94 -15.34 1.29 -2.24
N HIS A 95 -16.33 0.98 -3.08
CA HIS A 95 -16.28 1.31 -4.51
C HIS A 95 -16.23 2.84 -4.72
N ASP A 96 -17.08 3.59 -4.05
CA ASP A 96 -17.12 5.05 -4.19
C ASP A 96 -15.77 5.70 -3.81
N VAL A 97 -15.20 5.30 -2.69
CA VAL A 97 -13.90 5.82 -2.24
C VAL A 97 -12.75 5.31 -3.12
N ASN A 98 -12.70 4.02 -3.46
CA ASN A 98 -11.52 3.46 -4.12
C ASN A 98 -11.54 3.60 -5.64
N VAL A 99 -12.72 3.73 -6.26
CA VAL A 99 -12.86 3.81 -7.72
C VAL A 99 -13.32 5.20 -8.15
N ASN A 100 -14.48 5.67 -7.69
CA ASN A 100 -15.03 6.95 -8.14
C ASN A 100 -14.11 8.13 -7.77
N MET A 101 -13.60 8.17 -6.54
CA MET A 101 -12.63 9.18 -6.11
C MET A 101 -11.36 9.15 -7.00
N THR A 102 -10.84 7.95 -7.29
CA THR A 102 -9.66 7.81 -8.16
C THR A 102 -9.93 8.36 -9.57
N LEU A 103 -11.11 8.11 -10.13
CA LEU A 103 -11.47 8.65 -11.46
C LEU A 103 -11.56 10.18 -11.45
N GLN A 104 -12.07 10.78 -10.37
CA GLN A 104 -12.12 12.25 -10.24
C GLN A 104 -10.68 12.80 -10.16
N LEU A 105 -9.80 12.16 -9.38
CA LEU A 105 -8.40 12.55 -9.29
C LEU A 105 -7.66 12.38 -10.65
N LEU A 106 -7.94 11.32 -11.40
CA LEU A 106 -7.37 11.13 -12.75
C LEU A 106 -7.83 12.22 -13.72
N ASN A 107 -9.10 12.61 -13.68
CA ASN A 107 -9.61 13.73 -14.48
C ASN A 107 -8.92 15.04 -14.14
N TYR A 108 -8.72 15.32 -12.85
CA TYR A 108 -7.89 16.46 -12.41
C TYR A 108 -6.49 16.37 -12.98
N CYS A 109 -5.80 15.22 -12.88
CA CYS A 109 -4.44 15.05 -13.39
C CYS A 109 -4.33 15.38 -14.87
N VAL A 110 -5.30 14.95 -15.68
CA VAL A 110 -5.33 15.27 -17.12
C VAL A 110 -5.50 16.77 -17.35
N LYS A 111 -6.46 17.41 -16.65
CA LYS A 111 -6.73 18.86 -16.80
C LYS A 111 -5.56 19.72 -16.32
N ALA A 112 -4.94 19.35 -15.20
CA ALA A 112 -3.83 20.09 -14.60
C ALA A 112 -2.47 19.81 -15.25
N GLY A 113 -2.40 18.86 -16.19
CA GLY A 113 -1.16 18.50 -16.89
C GLY A 113 -0.15 17.76 -15.99
N VAL A 114 -0.65 17.00 -15.00
CA VAL A 114 0.19 16.11 -14.19
C VAL A 114 0.91 15.13 -15.12
N LYS A 115 2.22 14.98 -14.92
CA LYS A 115 3.04 14.12 -15.80
C LYS A 115 2.89 12.64 -15.46
N ARG A 116 2.92 12.30 -14.17
CA ARG A 116 2.91 10.89 -13.74
C ARG A 116 1.95 10.63 -12.58
N PHE A 117 1.28 9.49 -12.64
CA PHE A 117 0.39 8.98 -11.61
C PHE A 117 0.87 7.61 -11.15
N VAL A 118 1.30 7.49 -9.88
CA VAL A 118 1.70 6.25 -9.24
C VAL A 118 0.56 5.76 -8.36
N PHE A 119 0.08 4.56 -8.62
CA PHE A 119 -1.10 4.00 -7.98
C PHE A 119 -0.75 2.84 -7.05
N ALA A 120 -1.19 2.94 -5.81
CA ALA A 120 -1.18 1.86 -4.84
C ALA A 120 -2.25 0.82 -5.18
N SER A 121 -1.90 -0.15 -6.02
CA SER A 121 -2.71 -1.34 -6.25
C SER A 121 -2.45 -2.40 -5.17
N SER A 122 -2.95 -3.62 -5.35
CA SER A 122 -2.88 -4.66 -4.33
C SER A 122 -2.76 -6.05 -4.94
N ALA A 123 -2.07 -6.96 -4.24
CA ALA A 123 -2.10 -8.39 -4.55
C ALA A 123 -3.52 -9.00 -4.52
N ALA A 124 -4.49 -8.32 -3.91
CA ALA A 124 -5.89 -8.74 -3.89
C ALA A 124 -6.54 -8.82 -5.28
N VAL A 125 -5.95 -8.20 -6.30
CA VAL A 125 -6.41 -8.30 -7.70
C VAL A 125 -6.30 -9.72 -8.25
N TYR A 126 -5.35 -10.50 -7.76
CA TYR A 126 -5.13 -11.88 -8.22
C TYR A 126 -6.20 -12.86 -7.73
N GLY A 127 -6.81 -12.59 -6.55
CA GLY A 127 -7.70 -13.53 -5.89
C GLY A 127 -6.95 -14.68 -5.21
N VAL A 128 -7.44 -15.91 -5.39
CA VAL A 128 -6.80 -17.10 -4.79
C VAL A 128 -5.59 -17.52 -5.63
N LEU A 129 -4.43 -17.60 -5.01
CA LEU A 129 -3.19 -18.01 -5.64
C LEU A 129 -2.85 -19.46 -5.28
N GLU A 130 -2.43 -20.23 -6.28
CA GLU A 130 -1.91 -21.59 -6.13
C GLU A 130 -0.37 -21.66 -6.22
N GLY A 131 0.28 -20.52 -6.53
CA GLY A 131 1.72 -20.40 -6.68
C GLY A 131 2.18 -18.94 -6.53
N ARG A 132 3.35 -18.63 -7.10
CA ARG A 132 3.85 -17.25 -7.17
C ARG A 132 3.07 -16.43 -8.18
N ALA A 133 2.60 -15.26 -7.78
CA ALA A 133 1.93 -14.33 -8.68
C ALA A 133 2.95 -13.65 -9.60
N THR A 134 2.68 -13.68 -10.88
CA THR A 134 3.36 -12.88 -11.90
C THR A 134 2.39 -11.84 -12.46
N GLU A 135 2.90 -10.73 -12.96
CA GLU A 135 2.06 -9.61 -13.38
C GLU A 135 1.21 -9.91 -14.62
N ASP A 136 1.59 -10.90 -15.42
CA ASP A 136 0.87 -11.40 -16.61
C ASP A 136 -0.24 -12.41 -16.30
N MET A 137 -0.36 -12.86 -15.03
CA MET A 137 -1.44 -13.75 -14.62
C MET A 137 -2.81 -13.08 -14.75
N ALA A 138 -3.81 -13.88 -15.14
CA ALA A 138 -5.19 -13.44 -15.15
C ALA A 138 -5.66 -13.06 -13.74
N CYS A 139 -6.10 -11.83 -13.55
CA CYS A 139 -6.64 -11.34 -12.29
C CYS A 139 -8.08 -11.84 -12.09
N ARG A 140 -8.35 -12.46 -10.94
CA ARG A 140 -9.68 -12.97 -10.55
C ARG A 140 -9.96 -12.60 -9.08
N PRO A 141 -10.20 -11.32 -8.78
CA PRO A 141 -10.38 -10.87 -7.41
C PRO A 141 -11.57 -11.56 -6.76
N ASN A 142 -11.39 -11.97 -5.49
CA ASN A 142 -12.40 -12.64 -4.69
C ASN A 142 -13.05 -11.72 -3.64
N SER A 143 -12.83 -10.41 -3.76
CA SER A 143 -13.43 -9.40 -2.88
C SER A 143 -13.77 -8.11 -3.64
N PRO A 144 -14.77 -7.33 -3.18
CA PRO A 144 -15.07 -6.02 -3.76
C PRO A 144 -13.87 -5.06 -3.71
N TYR A 145 -13.02 -5.16 -2.68
CA TYR A 145 -11.77 -4.40 -2.60
C TYR A 145 -10.83 -4.72 -3.77
N GLY A 146 -10.52 -6.02 -3.99
CA GLY A 146 -9.68 -6.46 -5.09
C GLY A 146 -10.26 -6.10 -6.46
N ALA A 147 -11.58 -6.26 -6.63
CA ALA A 147 -12.29 -5.86 -7.85
C ALA A 147 -12.17 -4.35 -8.13
N GLY A 148 -12.29 -3.52 -7.08
CA GLY A 148 -12.12 -2.07 -7.20
C GLY A 148 -10.69 -1.68 -7.59
N LYS A 149 -9.67 -2.33 -7.00
CA LYS A 149 -8.27 -2.09 -7.37
C LYS A 149 -7.99 -2.47 -8.83
N LEU A 150 -8.51 -3.63 -9.28
CA LEU A 150 -8.37 -4.07 -10.67
C LEU A 150 -9.07 -3.13 -11.66
N ALA A 151 -10.29 -2.67 -11.33
CA ALA A 151 -11.00 -1.71 -12.16
C ALA A 151 -10.19 -0.41 -12.36
N VAL A 152 -9.52 0.06 -11.31
CA VAL A 152 -8.64 1.25 -11.42
C VAL A 152 -7.42 0.96 -12.30
N GLU A 153 -6.80 -0.23 -12.23
CA GLU A 153 -5.69 -0.60 -13.14
C GLU A 153 -6.15 -0.50 -14.61
N ASP A 154 -7.34 -0.98 -14.94
CA ASP A 154 -7.90 -0.89 -16.30
C ASP A 154 -8.14 0.57 -16.72
N TYR A 155 -8.66 1.43 -15.80
CA TYR A 155 -8.79 2.86 -16.07
C TYR A 155 -7.42 3.54 -16.29
N LEU A 156 -6.40 3.19 -15.52
CA LEU A 156 -5.05 3.75 -15.69
C LEU A 156 -4.47 3.42 -17.06
N HIS A 157 -4.67 2.19 -17.55
CA HIS A 157 -4.31 1.83 -18.92
C HIS A 157 -5.09 2.64 -19.97
N ALA A 158 -6.39 2.85 -19.76
CA ALA A 158 -7.22 3.66 -20.64
C ALA A 158 -6.77 5.14 -20.64
N TYR A 159 -6.53 5.73 -19.47
CA TYR A 159 -6.10 7.13 -19.33
C TYR A 159 -4.74 7.38 -19.99
N ARG A 160 -3.80 6.44 -19.84
CA ARG A 160 -2.53 6.52 -20.54
C ARG A 160 -2.70 6.54 -22.06
N ARG A 161 -3.52 5.67 -22.61
CA ARG A 161 -3.74 5.56 -24.07
C ARG A 161 -4.55 6.73 -24.63
N THR A 162 -5.54 7.21 -23.89
CA THR A 162 -6.48 8.22 -24.38
C THR A 162 -5.95 9.64 -24.15
N TYR A 163 -5.33 9.89 -22.99
CA TYR A 163 -4.96 11.24 -22.55
C TYR A 163 -3.44 11.42 -22.44
N GLY A 164 -2.64 10.37 -22.58
CA GLY A 164 -1.19 10.46 -22.49
C GLY A 164 -0.64 10.59 -21.07
N LEU A 165 -1.46 10.43 -20.02
CA LEU A 165 -1.01 10.45 -18.64
C LEU A 165 -0.08 9.27 -18.37
N GLU A 166 1.14 9.53 -17.91
CA GLU A 166 2.05 8.46 -17.50
C GLU A 166 1.53 7.79 -16.24
N THR A 167 1.21 6.49 -16.30
CA THR A 167 0.67 5.74 -15.17
C THR A 167 1.62 4.62 -14.77
N VAL A 168 1.75 4.36 -13.47
CA VAL A 168 2.49 3.21 -12.90
C VAL A 168 1.63 2.57 -11.82
N MET A 169 1.52 1.25 -11.83
CA MET A 169 0.70 0.50 -10.89
C MET A 169 1.58 -0.40 -10.03
N LEU A 170 1.48 -0.27 -8.72
CA LEU A 170 2.26 -1.04 -7.75
C LEU A 170 1.33 -1.97 -6.97
N ARG A 171 1.36 -3.27 -7.25
CA ARG A 171 0.58 -4.29 -6.55
C ARG A 171 1.29 -4.65 -5.25
N TYR A 172 0.94 -3.95 -4.15
CA TYR A 172 1.52 -4.22 -2.84
C TYR A 172 1.05 -5.57 -2.30
N PHE A 173 2.00 -6.33 -1.77
CA PHE A 173 1.72 -7.52 -0.99
C PHE A 173 1.47 -7.14 0.48
N ASN A 174 1.81 -7.96 1.47
CA ASN A 174 1.43 -7.68 2.85
C ASN A 174 2.40 -6.68 3.48
N VAL A 175 2.07 -5.40 3.40
CA VAL A 175 2.91 -4.32 3.93
C VAL A 175 2.85 -4.29 5.45
N TYR A 176 4.00 -4.11 6.09
CA TYR A 176 4.14 -3.90 7.53
C TYR A 176 5.21 -2.84 7.82
N GLY A 177 5.19 -2.28 9.04
CA GLY A 177 6.19 -1.31 9.47
C GLY A 177 5.65 -0.30 10.48
N PRO A 178 6.48 0.69 10.88
CA PRO A 178 6.09 1.76 11.77
C PRO A 178 4.85 2.53 11.28
N ARG A 179 4.08 3.12 12.20
CA ARG A 179 2.84 3.87 11.93
C ARG A 179 1.67 3.04 11.40
N GLN A 180 1.81 1.70 11.32
CA GLN A 180 0.67 0.84 11.02
C GLN A 180 -0.24 0.75 12.24
N ARG A 181 -1.40 1.42 12.18
CA ARG A 181 -2.35 1.45 13.31
C ARG A 181 -3.03 0.10 13.52
N TYR A 182 -3.24 -0.25 14.78
CA TYR A 182 -4.08 -1.37 15.17
C TYR A 182 -5.57 -1.04 14.95
N SER A 183 -6.29 -1.97 14.36
CA SER A 183 -7.75 -1.95 14.21
C SER A 183 -8.24 -3.39 14.03
N ASP A 184 -9.54 -3.61 14.13
CA ASP A 184 -10.17 -4.93 13.89
C ASP A 184 -9.88 -5.50 12.50
N TYR A 185 -9.41 -4.66 11.57
CA TYR A 185 -9.09 -5.01 10.18
C TYR A 185 -7.60 -4.93 9.89
N SER A 186 -6.76 -4.83 10.90
CA SER A 186 -5.31 -4.76 10.76
C SER A 186 -4.72 -6.03 10.18
N GLY A 187 -3.53 -5.91 9.59
CA GLY A 187 -2.75 -7.06 9.17
C GLY A 187 -2.41 -8.00 10.34
N VAL A 188 -2.19 -9.26 10.04
CA VAL A 188 -1.93 -10.32 11.03
C VAL A 188 -0.77 -10.00 11.99
N ILE A 189 0.25 -9.27 11.53
CA ILE A 189 1.40 -8.83 12.33
C ILE A 189 0.93 -7.95 13.50
N THR A 190 0.21 -6.88 13.20
CA THR A 190 -0.28 -5.92 14.21
C THR A 190 -1.24 -6.59 15.19
N ILE A 191 -2.10 -7.50 14.70
CA ILE A 191 -3.00 -8.28 15.55
C ILE A 191 -2.20 -9.15 16.52
N PHE A 192 -1.16 -9.87 16.06
CA PHE A 192 -0.35 -10.74 16.93
C PHE A 192 0.45 -9.95 17.96
N ILE A 193 1.07 -8.83 17.55
CA ILE A 193 1.83 -7.96 18.45
C ILE A 193 0.92 -7.46 19.59
N ASN A 194 -0.21 -6.82 19.26
CA ASN A 194 -1.11 -6.28 20.29
C ASN A 194 -1.65 -7.37 21.20
N LYS A 195 -2.07 -8.51 20.62
CA LYS A 195 -2.61 -9.62 21.41
C LYS A 195 -1.60 -10.18 22.42
N LEU A 196 -0.33 -10.31 22.01
CA LEU A 196 0.73 -10.79 22.89
C LEU A 196 1.14 -9.77 23.95
N LEU A 197 1.16 -8.47 23.62
CA LEU A 197 1.43 -7.40 24.59
C LEU A 197 0.34 -7.31 25.66
N GLU A 198 -0.91 -7.63 25.32
CA GLU A 198 -2.04 -7.76 26.27
C GLU A 198 -1.98 -9.06 27.10
N GLY A 199 -0.97 -9.92 26.91
CA GLY A 199 -0.89 -11.24 27.55
C GLY A 199 -1.86 -12.27 26.99
N GLY A 200 -2.54 -11.98 25.89
CA GLY A 200 -3.51 -12.85 25.25
C GLY A 200 -2.87 -13.85 24.29
N ARG A 201 -3.65 -14.87 23.89
CA ARG A 201 -3.20 -15.93 22.99
C ARG A 201 -3.50 -15.54 21.52
N PRO A 202 -2.49 -15.49 20.63
CA PRO A 202 -2.71 -15.31 19.20
C PRO A 202 -3.59 -16.40 18.60
N VAL A 203 -4.52 -16.03 17.72
CA VAL A 203 -5.41 -16.95 17.03
C VAL A 203 -4.90 -17.20 15.62
N ILE A 204 -4.66 -18.47 15.30
CA ILE A 204 -4.25 -18.93 13.97
C ILE A 204 -5.46 -19.64 13.33
N PHE A 205 -5.85 -19.17 12.15
CA PHE A 205 -6.89 -19.80 11.34
C PHE A 205 -6.28 -20.91 10.48
N GLY A 206 -6.89 -22.10 10.49
CA GLY A 206 -6.34 -23.30 9.83
C GLY A 206 -5.15 -23.88 10.58
N ASP A 207 -4.23 -24.46 9.82
CA ASP A 207 -3.00 -25.12 10.31
C ASP A 207 -1.80 -24.18 10.51
N GLY A 208 -1.93 -22.93 10.10
CA GLY A 208 -0.86 -21.93 10.15
C GLY A 208 0.26 -22.11 9.10
N LEU A 209 0.12 -23.08 8.19
CA LEU A 209 1.09 -23.35 7.13
C LEU A 209 0.87 -22.45 5.91
N GLN A 210 -0.23 -21.68 5.87
CA GLN A 210 -0.44 -20.70 4.84
C GLN A 210 0.69 -19.65 4.86
N VAL A 211 1.25 -19.38 3.69
CA VAL A 211 2.37 -18.46 3.53
C VAL A 211 1.94 -17.11 2.98
N ARG A 212 2.64 -16.07 3.40
CA ARG A 212 2.47 -14.70 2.93
C ARG A 212 3.84 -14.10 2.60
N ASP A 213 3.82 -13.19 1.66
CA ASP A 213 4.95 -12.31 1.37
C ASP A 213 4.74 -11.01 2.14
N PHE A 214 5.53 -10.81 3.18
CA PHE A 214 5.51 -9.60 3.99
C PHE A 214 6.62 -8.68 3.52
N VAL A 215 6.27 -7.43 3.23
CA VAL A 215 7.20 -6.41 2.74
C VAL A 215 7.20 -5.21 3.69
N HIS A 216 8.39 -4.73 4.05
CA HIS A 216 8.51 -3.57 4.91
C HIS A 216 8.13 -2.28 4.18
N VAL A 217 7.61 -1.31 4.90
CA VAL A 217 7.17 -0.03 4.32
C VAL A 217 8.31 0.72 3.64
N ASP A 218 9.55 0.63 4.12
CA ASP A 218 10.71 1.27 3.49
C ASP A 218 10.99 0.68 2.09
N ASP A 219 10.78 -0.63 1.90
CA ASP A 219 10.89 -1.25 0.60
C ASP A 219 9.73 -0.83 -0.33
N ILE A 220 8.53 -0.56 0.22
CA ILE A 220 7.43 0.07 -0.54
C ILE A 220 7.82 1.48 -1.00
N VAL A 221 8.42 2.28 -0.11
CA VAL A 221 8.92 3.62 -0.46
C VAL A 221 9.95 3.53 -1.58
N GLN A 222 10.91 2.59 -1.50
CA GLN A 222 11.88 2.36 -2.58
C GLN A 222 11.18 2.11 -3.92
N ALA A 223 10.17 1.23 -3.95
CA ALA A 223 9.42 0.93 -5.18
C ALA A 223 8.70 2.17 -5.74
N ASN A 224 8.12 3.00 -4.88
CA ASN A 224 7.46 4.25 -5.28
C ASN A 224 8.44 5.26 -5.87
N MET A 225 9.62 5.43 -5.26
CA MET A 225 10.65 6.32 -5.78
C MET A 225 11.17 5.83 -7.14
N LEU A 226 11.42 4.53 -7.29
CA LEU A 226 11.81 3.94 -8.59
C LEU A 226 10.70 4.11 -9.65
N ALA A 227 9.44 3.95 -9.28
CA ALA A 227 8.30 4.19 -10.17
C ALA A 227 8.19 5.66 -10.58
N MET A 228 8.51 6.59 -9.68
CA MET A 228 8.54 8.03 -9.97
C MET A 228 9.68 8.39 -10.94
N GLU A 229 10.87 7.84 -10.73
CA GLU A 229 12.10 8.27 -11.41
C GLU A 229 12.30 7.58 -12.78
N SER A 230 11.92 6.30 -12.90
CA SER A 230 12.22 5.49 -14.08
C SER A 230 11.26 5.78 -15.25
N ALA A 231 11.82 6.03 -16.43
CA ALA A 231 11.04 6.08 -17.67
C ALA A 231 10.48 4.69 -18.06
N ASN A 232 11.19 3.61 -17.68
CA ASN A 232 10.78 2.25 -17.98
C ASN A 232 9.59 1.78 -17.13
N ALA A 233 9.19 2.56 -16.09
CA ALA A 233 8.01 2.27 -15.29
C ALA A 233 6.70 2.65 -15.98
N VAL A 234 6.74 3.54 -16.98
CA VAL A 234 5.55 4.15 -17.57
C VAL A 234 4.65 3.13 -18.28
N GLY A 235 3.43 3.02 -17.78
CA GLY A 235 2.40 2.11 -18.30
C GLY A 235 2.53 0.68 -17.81
N GLU A 236 3.46 0.43 -16.88
CA GLU A 236 3.74 -0.88 -16.34
C GLU A 236 3.06 -1.09 -14.99
N MET A 237 2.82 -2.36 -14.67
CA MET A 237 2.41 -2.82 -13.35
C MET A 237 3.50 -3.71 -12.76
N PHE A 238 3.71 -3.62 -11.44
CA PHE A 238 4.75 -4.35 -10.74
C PHE A 238 4.22 -4.94 -9.44
N ASN A 239 4.60 -6.19 -9.16
CA ASN A 239 4.48 -6.75 -7.83
C ASN A 239 5.52 -6.10 -6.91
N VAL A 240 5.07 -5.59 -5.76
CA VAL A 240 5.96 -5.03 -4.74
C VAL A 240 5.86 -5.88 -3.47
N ALA A 241 6.91 -6.63 -3.20
CA ALA A 241 6.99 -7.64 -2.16
C ALA A 241 8.43 -7.84 -1.71
N SER A 242 8.67 -8.71 -0.74
CA SER A 242 10.02 -9.11 -0.35
C SER A 242 10.56 -10.28 -1.18
N GLY A 243 9.67 -11.06 -1.80
CA GLY A 243 9.99 -12.34 -2.47
C GLY A 243 10.22 -13.50 -1.50
N ARG A 244 10.00 -13.29 -0.19
CA ARG A 244 10.24 -14.28 0.88
C ARG A 244 8.93 -14.86 1.38
N ALA A 245 8.88 -16.20 1.45
CA ALA A 245 7.74 -16.92 1.98
C ALA A 245 7.84 -16.98 3.51
N THR A 246 6.86 -16.46 4.22
CA THR A 246 6.75 -16.59 5.67
C THR A 246 5.43 -17.24 6.03
N SER A 247 5.46 -18.37 6.74
CA SER A 247 4.23 -19.01 7.25
C SER A 247 3.68 -18.24 8.44
N ILE A 248 2.36 -18.37 8.71
CA ILE A 248 1.75 -17.75 9.88
C ILE A 248 2.31 -18.34 11.19
N LEU A 249 2.68 -19.64 11.20
CA LEU A 249 3.39 -20.25 12.32
C LEU A 249 4.76 -19.63 12.57
N GLU A 250 5.53 -19.40 11.50
CA GLU A 250 6.82 -18.74 11.60
C GLU A 250 6.68 -17.30 12.08
N LEU A 251 5.72 -16.55 11.53
CA LEU A 251 5.42 -15.20 11.96
C LEU A 251 5.12 -15.11 13.46
N VAL A 252 4.21 -15.96 13.97
CA VAL A 252 3.85 -15.92 15.39
C VAL A 252 5.05 -16.24 16.27
N ARG A 253 5.95 -17.16 15.83
CA ARG A 253 7.20 -17.47 16.55
C ARG A 253 8.11 -16.25 16.63
N ILE A 254 8.31 -15.56 15.50
CA ILE A 254 9.15 -14.36 15.44
C ILE A 254 8.57 -13.27 16.35
N VAL A 255 7.26 -13.00 16.27
CA VAL A 255 6.61 -11.97 17.09
C VAL A 255 6.72 -12.29 18.57
N LYS A 256 6.45 -13.55 19.00
CA LYS A 256 6.63 -13.99 20.38
C LYS A 256 8.04 -13.76 20.92
N GLU A 257 9.02 -14.01 20.08
CA GLU A 257 10.43 -13.80 20.43
C GLU A 257 10.74 -12.32 20.65
N LEU A 258 10.26 -11.47 19.75
CA LEU A 258 10.48 -10.02 19.79
C LEU A 258 9.81 -9.34 20.99
N VAL A 259 8.58 -9.73 21.34
CA VAL A 259 7.85 -9.14 22.46
C VAL A 259 8.15 -9.83 23.81
N GLY A 260 9.06 -10.81 23.84
CA GLY A 260 9.40 -11.55 25.07
C GLY A 260 8.32 -12.51 25.57
N ALA A 261 7.34 -12.87 24.75
CA ALA A 261 6.15 -13.66 25.11
C ALA A 261 6.27 -15.15 24.71
N LYS A 262 7.48 -15.72 24.75
CA LYS A 262 7.74 -17.12 24.32
C LYS A 262 6.87 -18.16 25.02
N GLY A 263 6.47 -17.91 26.28
CA GLY A 263 5.62 -18.82 27.07
C GLY A 263 4.13 -18.78 26.75
N ILE A 264 3.67 -17.78 25.97
CA ILE A 264 2.26 -17.68 25.59
C ILE A 264 1.99 -18.62 24.42
N GLU A 265 1.11 -19.59 24.57
CA GLU A 265 0.69 -20.46 23.48
C GLU A 265 -0.28 -19.74 22.52
N HIS A 266 -0.23 -20.09 21.25
CA HIS A 266 -1.25 -19.71 20.28
C HIS A 266 -2.39 -20.75 20.28
N GLN A 267 -3.54 -20.38 19.71
CA GLN A 267 -4.67 -21.29 19.54
C GLN A 267 -5.04 -21.40 18.06
N PHE A 268 -5.48 -22.59 17.66
CA PHE A 268 -5.98 -22.83 16.30
C PHE A 268 -7.50 -22.70 16.27
N THR A 269 -8.02 -22.21 15.14
CA THR A 269 -9.45 -22.13 14.83
C THR A 269 -9.68 -22.62 13.40
N PRO A 270 -10.90 -22.97 13.01
CA PRO A 270 -11.19 -23.39 11.65
C PRO A 270 -10.66 -22.37 10.60
N PRO A 271 -10.27 -22.83 9.40
CA PRO A 271 -9.79 -21.95 8.35
C PRO A 271 -10.87 -20.95 7.92
N ARG A 272 -10.45 -19.76 7.50
CA ARG A 272 -11.38 -18.77 6.95
C ARG A 272 -11.80 -19.18 5.54
N PRO A 273 -13.09 -19.08 5.19
CA PRO A 273 -13.53 -19.27 3.81
C PRO A 273 -12.80 -18.32 2.85
N GLY A 274 -12.27 -18.85 1.74
CA GLY A 274 -11.57 -18.05 0.73
C GLY A 274 -10.13 -17.63 1.10
N ASP A 275 -9.58 -18.11 2.22
CA ASP A 275 -8.18 -17.84 2.55
C ASP A 275 -7.25 -18.58 1.59
N THR A 276 -6.26 -17.89 1.04
CA THR A 276 -5.28 -18.49 0.12
C THR A 276 -4.16 -19.19 0.88
N LYS A 277 -3.75 -20.38 0.41
CA LYS A 277 -2.59 -21.07 0.97
C LYS A 277 -1.27 -20.40 0.59
N PHE A 278 -1.20 -19.80 -0.61
CA PHE A 278 0.00 -19.18 -1.14
C PHE A 278 -0.29 -17.71 -1.44
N GLY A 279 0.44 -16.80 -0.83
CA GLY A 279 0.39 -15.36 -1.10
C GLY A 279 1.79 -14.84 -1.35
N LEU A 280 2.41 -15.27 -2.48
CA LEU A 280 3.79 -14.96 -2.83
C LEU A 280 3.86 -14.23 -4.17
N ALA A 281 4.83 -13.32 -4.30
CA ALA A 281 5.13 -12.63 -5.56
C ALA A 281 6.28 -13.28 -6.32
N SER A 282 6.26 -13.22 -7.67
CA SER A 282 7.47 -13.11 -8.46
C SER A 282 7.96 -11.66 -8.42
N MET A 283 9.27 -11.51 -8.24
CA MET A 283 9.96 -10.21 -8.20
C MET A 283 10.77 -9.95 -9.48
N ASP A 284 10.65 -10.84 -10.47
CA ASP A 284 11.54 -10.85 -11.64
C ASP A 284 11.35 -9.58 -12.47
N LYS A 285 10.11 -9.15 -12.70
CA LYS A 285 9.78 -7.98 -13.50
C LYS A 285 10.30 -6.69 -12.85
N ILE A 286 9.96 -6.44 -11.58
CA ILE A 286 10.34 -5.20 -10.92
C ILE A 286 11.87 -5.10 -10.74
N ARG A 287 12.56 -6.22 -10.52
CA ARG A 287 14.02 -6.29 -10.47
C ARG A 287 14.65 -5.97 -11.81
N ALA A 288 14.17 -6.60 -12.88
CA ALA A 288 14.72 -6.42 -14.22
C ALA A 288 14.49 -5.00 -14.77
N VAL A 289 13.31 -4.42 -14.51
CA VAL A 289 12.91 -3.14 -15.11
C VAL A 289 13.33 -1.94 -14.25
N LEU A 290 13.22 -2.05 -12.93
CA LEU A 290 13.44 -0.94 -12.00
C LEU A 290 14.68 -1.11 -11.10
N GLY A 291 15.29 -2.28 -11.08
CA GLY A 291 16.40 -2.56 -10.15
C GLY A 291 15.98 -2.63 -8.69
N TYR A 292 14.69 -2.87 -8.41
CA TYR A 292 14.17 -2.97 -7.06
C TYR A 292 14.81 -4.12 -6.29
N ASP A 293 15.25 -3.85 -5.06
CA ASP A 293 15.89 -4.83 -4.20
C ASP A 293 15.47 -4.59 -2.75
N PRO A 294 14.50 -5.37 -2.22
CA PRO A 294 14.01 -5.20 -0.85
C PRO A 294 15.12 -5.51 0.16
N LYS A 295 15.38 -4.58 1.06
CA LYS A 295 16.51 -4.61 1.99
C LYS A 295 16.14 -5.08 3.38
N VAL A 296 14.88 -4.83 3.81
CA VAL A 296 14.50 -5.04 5.19
C VAL A 296 14.15 -6.49 5.46
N GLU A 297 14.88 -7.11 6.40
CA GLU A 297 14.54 -8.43 6.92
C GLU A 297 13.46 -8.33 7.99
N MET A 298 12.57 -9.34 8.05
CA MET A 298 11.40 -9.31 8.92
C MET A 298 11.76 -9.09 10.39
N GLN A 299 12.77 -9.79 10.91
CA GLN A 299 13.16 -9.64 12.32
C GLN A 299 13.66 -8.23 12.66
N GLY A 300 14.35 -7.58 11.72
CA GLY A 300 14.80 -6.20 11.86
C GLY A 300 13.65 -5.20 11.74
N GLY A 301 12.82 -5.35 10.72
CA GLY A 301 11.70 -4.45 10.44
C GLY A 301 10.58 -4.48 11.49
N LEU A 302 10.36 -5.63 12.13
CA LEU A 302 9.35 -5.76 13.19
C LEU A 302 9.71 -5.03 14.49
N LYS A 303 10.98 -4.66 14.72
CA LYS A 303 11.39 -3.91 15.92
C LYS A 303 10.82 -2.48 15.97
N GLY A 304 10.38 -1.96 14.84
CA GLY A 304 9.82 -0.62 14.72
C GLY A 304 8.28 -0.56 14.66
N VAL A 305 7.61 -1.71 14.75
CA VAL A 305 6.14 -1.83 14.61
C VAL A 305 5.41 -1.63 15.94
#